data_e9e5a7eb00394a995cc78b864d36ecc7
#
_entry.id   e9e5a7eb00394a995cc78b864d36ecc7
#
_cell.length_a   1.000
_cell.length_b   1.000
_cell.length_c   1.000
_cell.angle_alpha   90.00
_cell.angle_beta   90.00
_cell.angle_gamma   90.00
#
_symmetry.space_group_name_H-M   'P 1'
#
loop_
_entity.id
_entity.type
_entity.pdbx_description
1 polymer ?
#
loop_
_entity_poly.entity_id
_entity_poly.type
_entity_poly.pdbx_seq_one_letter_code
_entity_poly.pdbx_strand_id
1 'polypeptide(L)'
;MLASGDGGDEIFSGYTFRYEKFLSLTNDKSTPLEKVKAYLECHERDRVPDQELIFGEKSKFSWDDIHQKLIPHFDNSLSRLEQVFLADYNGKLLYNFNPINSRIATNFNIKILAPLLNDELISYGLKLSIKSKYDKNTNVGKLPLRSLLTRNDADSLISKEKLGFNVNTINLWKTFGHETCKEFFDNSRIVKDGWINGEWIKKYIDNPSLNVKYINKFLGLLAFEIWYRLFITKEMKSSEKL
;
A
#
# COMPACT_ATOMS: atom_id res chain seq x y z
N MET A 1 -4.40 -24.63 4.74
CA MET A 1 -3.20 -23.98 4.16
C MET A 1 -3.65 -23.13 2.98
N LEU A 2 -3.15 -21.91 2.86
CA LEU A 2 -3.43 -20.98 1.77
C LEU A 2 -2.13 -20.65 1.06
N ALA A 3 -2.07 -20.79 -0.26
CA ALA A 3 -0.95 -20.34 -1.06
C ALA A 3 -1.22 -18.89 -1.52
N SER A 4 -0.20 -18.02 -1.39
CA SER A 4 -0.25 -16.60 -1.76
C SER A 4 0.78 -16.29 -2.85
N GLY A 5 0.43 -15.35 -3.74
CA GLY A 5 1.35 -14.79 -4.74
C GLY A 5 2.14 -13.57 -4.24
N ASP A 6 2.18 -13.35 -2.92
CA ASP A 6 2.89 -12.22 -2.32
C ASP A 6 4.35 -12.17 -2.76
N GLY A 7 4.87 -10.97 -2.99
CA GLY A 7 6.22 -10.73 -3.50
C GLY A 7 6.36 -10.75 -5.02
N GLY A 8 5.36 -11.29 -5.73
CA GLY A 8 5.42 -11.39 -7.19
C GLY A 8 5.46 -10.04 -7.91
N ASP A 9 4.80 -9.03 -7.37
CA ASP A 9 4.81 -7.68 -7.93
C ASP A 9 6.13 -6.94 -7.62
N GLU A 10 6.62 -7.05 -6.40
CA GLU A 10 7.81 -6.36 -5.92
C GLU A 10 9.10 -6.94 -6.50
N ILE A 11 9.20 -8.26 -6.54
CA ILE A 11 10.42 -8.96 -6.96
C ILE A 11 10.51 -9.08 -8.48
N PHE A 12 9.36 -9.32 -9.15
CA PHE A 12 9.28 -9.58 -10.60
C PHE A 12 8.61 -8.47 -11.40
N SER A 13 8.49 -7.27 -10.86
CA SER A 13 8.06 -6.06 -11.57
C SER A 13 6.60 -6.09 -12.04
N GLY A 14 5.65 -6.25 -11.12
CA GLY A 14 4.23 -6.29 -11.46
C GLY A 14 3.50 -4.95 -11.48
N TYR A 15 4.10 -3.87 -10.98
CA TYR A 15 3.46 -2.53 -10.90
C TYR A 15 3.75 -1.65 -12.10
N THR A 16 3.54 -2.15 -13.30
CA THR A 16 3.98 -1.54 -14.56
C THR A 16 3.44 -0.13 -14.76
N PHE A 17 2.19 0.15 -14.39
CA PHE A 17 1.58 1.48 -14.46
C PHE A 17 2.32 2.53 -13.59
N ARG A 18 2.89 2.11 -12.45
CA ARG A 18 3.69 3.01 -11.59
C ARG A 18 5.06 3.28 -12.20
N TYR A 19 5.64 2.29 -12.87
CA TYR A 19 6.96 2.46 -13.52
C TYR A 19 6.91 3.46 -14.65
N GLU A 20 5.88 3.37 -15.51
CA GLU A 20 5.64 4.34 -16.56
C GLU A 20 5.51 5.77 -15.98
N LYS A 21 4.63 5.93 -15.00
CA LYS A 21 4.42 7.25 -14.35
C LYS A 21 5.71 7.75 -13.71
N PHE A 22 6.43 6.94 -12.95
CA PHE A 22 7.69 7.33 -12.32
C PHE A 22 8.74 7.77 -13.36
N LEU A 23 8.88 7.03 -14.45
CA LEU A 23 9.83 7.38 -15.52
C LEU A 23 9.43 8.65 -16.28
N SER A 24 8.14 8.96 -16.37
CA SER A 24 7.67 10.21 -16.99
C SER A 24 7.92 11.42 -16.10
N LEU A 25 7.89 11.25 -14.78
CA LEU A 25 8.13 12.31 -13.78
C LEU A 25 9.61 12.53 -13.46
N THR A 26 10.50 11.61 -13.85
CA THR A 26 11.92 11.66 -13.49
C THR A 26 12.84 11.47 -14.68
N ASN A 27 14.07 11.93 -14.56
CA ASN A 27 15.16 11.67 -15.50
C ASN A 27 16.46 11.37 -14.74
N ASP A 28 17.55 11.11 -15.46
CA ASP A 28 18.82 10.70 -14.86
C ASP A 28 19.50 11.83 -14.06
N LYS A 29 19.07 13.09 -14.23
CA LYS A 29 19.54 14.25 -13.47
C LYS A 29 18.67 14.57 -12.27
N SER A 30 17.53 13.87 -12.09
CA SER A 30 16.63 14.09 -10.95
C SER A 30 17.34 13.81 -9.64
N THR A 31 17.24 14.73 -8.71
CA THR A 31 17.77 14.58 -7.35
C THR A 31 17.04 13.46 -6.57
N PRO A 32 17.65 12.90 -5.52
CA PRO A 32 16.98 11.91 -4.68
C PRO A 32 15.62 12.38 -4.15
N LEU A 33 15.50 13.64 -3.74
CA LEU A 33 14.24 14.21 -3.26
C LEU A 33 13.17 14.31 -4.36
N GLU A 34 13.54 14.70 -5.57
CA GLU A 34 12.60 14.71 -6.71
C GLU A 34 12.11 13.31 -7.03
N LYS A 35 12.99 12.31 -6.99
CA LYS A 35 12.63 10.90 -7.18
C LYS A 35 11.69 10.39 -6.08
N VAL A 36 11.93 10.77 -4.81
CA VAL A 36 11.03 10.45 -3.69
C VAL A 36 9.64 11.06 -3.91
N LYS A 37 9.56 12.33 -4.29
CA LYS A 37 8.28 12.99 -4.57
C LYS A 37 7.54 12.30 -5.72
N ALA A 38 8.24 11.98 -6.81
CA ALA A 38 7.68 11.24 -7.94
C ALA A 38 7.20 9.84 -7.53
N TYR A 39 7.96 9.12 -6.70
CA TYR A 39 7.57 7.82 -6.17
C TYR A 39 6.29 7.89 -5.35
N LEU A 40 6.18 8.85 -4.44
CA LEU A 40 4.96 9.09 -3.65
C LEU A 40 3.76 9.46 -4.53
N GLU A 41 3.99 10.22 -5.60
CA GLU A 41 2.94 10.57 -6.57
C GLU A 41 2.43 9.37 -7.37
N CYS A 42 3.26 8.32 -7.55
CA CYS A 42 2.81 7.07 -8.15
C CYS A 42 1.83 6.27 -7.27
N HIS A 43 1.65 6.66 -5.99
CA HIS A 43 0.72 6.07 -5.03
C HIS A 43 -0.54 6.94 -4.82
N GLU A 44 -0.97 7.67 -5.83
CA GLU A 44 -2.11 8.63 -5.76
C GLU A 44 -3.42 8.06 -5.23
N ARG A 45 -3.63 6.75 -5.29
CA ARG A 45 -4.86 6.11 -4.83
C ARG A 45 -5.19 6.44 -3.38
N ASP A 46 -4.16 6.64 -2.56
CA ASP A 46 -4.30 6.80 -1.12
C ASP A 46 -3.97 8.22 -0.64
N ARG A 47 -3.63 9.14 -1.55
CA ARG A 47 -3.31 10.53 -1.22
C ARG A 47 -4.50 11.45 -1.47
N VAL A 48 -4.90 12.20 -0.46
CA VAL A 48 -5.85 13.32 -0.58
C VAL A 48 -5.12 14.65 -0.62
N PRO A 49 -5.65 15.67 -1.31
CA PRO A 49 -4.99 16.98 -1.46
C PRO A 49 -4.69 17.68 -0.13
N ASP A 50 -5.56 17.48 0.87
CA ASP A 50 -5.50 18.07 2.19
C ASP A 50 -5.05 17.08 3.27
N GLN A 51 -4.20 16.14 2.91
CA GLN A 51 -3.74 15.06 3.82
C GLN A 51 -3.08 15.58 5.11
N GLU A 52 -2.38 16.69 5.03
CA GLU A 52 -1.73 17.29 6.20
C GLU A 52 -2.74 17.72 7.27
N LEU A 53 -3.94 18.14 6.83
CA LEU A 53 -5.01 18.57 7.73
C LEU A 53 -5.70 17.41 8.47
N ILE A 54 -5.43 16.17 8.11
CA ILE A 54 -5.97 14.98 8.80
C ILE A 54 -5.36 14.86 10.20
N PHE A 55 -4.10 15.23 10.34
CA PHE A 55 -3.31 14.96 11.53
C PHE A 55 -3.51 16.04 12.59
N GLY A 56 -3.66 15.62 13.84
CA GLY A 56 -3.68 16.48 14.99
C GLY A 56 -2.26 16.84 15.47
N GLU A 57 -2.17 17.79 16.41
CA GLU A 57 -0.90 18.33 16.90
C GLU A 57 0.02 17.27 17.50
N LYS A 58 -0.54 16.26 18.13
CA LYS A 58 0.24 15.17 18.77
C LYS A 58 0.96 14.28 17.75
N SER A 59 0.45 14.16 16.54
CA SER A 59 1.06 13.33 15.50
C SER A 59 2.33 13.93 14.92
N LYS A 60 2.52 15.26 15.02
CA LYS A 60 3.66 16.00 14.47
C LYS A 60 3.96 15.62 13.01
N PHE A 61 2.90 15.48 12.21
CA PHE A 61 3.04 15.07 10.82
C PHE A 61 3.96 16.00 10.03
N SER A 62 4.90 15.43 9.29
CA SER A 62 5.82 16.15 8.42
C SER A 62 6.09 15.37 7.15
N TRP A 63 5.88 16.00 5.99
CA TRP A 63 6.32 15.45 4.70
C TRP A 63 7.83 15.30 4.64
N ASP A 64 8.59 16.19 5.25
CA ASP A 64 10.04 16.13 5.25
C ASP A 64 10.56 14.89 5.98
N ASP A 65 9.93 14.51 7.09
CA ASP A 65 10.28 13.27 7.80
C ASP A 65 10.02 12.02 6.94
N ILE A 66 8.94 12.03 6.17
CA ILE A 66 8.64 10.95 5.22
C ILE A 66 9.67 10.94 4.08
N HIS A 67 9.98 12.11 3.52
CA HIS A 67 10.98 12.23 2.47
C HIS A 67 12.34 11.72 2.94
N GLN A 68 12.80 12.12 4.11
CA GLN A 68 14.09 11.70 4.68
C GLN A 68 14.18 10.18 4.85
N LYS A 69 13.09 9.51 5.25
CA LYS A 69 13.06 8.04 5.35
C LYS A 69 13.14 7.34 4.00
N LEU A 70 12.68 7.96 2.93
CA LEU A 70 12.68 7.36 1.59
C LEU A 70 13.93 7.70 0.78
N ILE A 71 14.61 8.82 1.06
CA ILE A 71 15.81 9.25 0.33
C ILE A 71 16.86 8.14 0.17
N PRO A 72 17.21 7.31 1.19
CA PRO A 72 18.21 6.26 1.02
C PRO A 72 17.91 5.25 -0.10
N HIS A 73 16.64 5.07 -0.45
CA HIS A 73 16.26 4.19 -1.56
C HIS A 73 16.51 4.81 -2.93
N PHE A 74 16.66 6.13 -3.00
CA PHE A 74 16.83 6.91 -4.23
C PHE A 74 18.19 7.63 -4.34
N ASP A 75 18.98 7.60 -3.28
CA ASP A 75 20.33 8.16 -3.21
C ASP A 75 21.38 7.03 -3.26
N ASN A 76 21.48 6.38 -4.40
CA ASN A 76 22.41 5.29 -4.65
C ASN A 76 22.69 5.16 -6.16
N SER A 77 23.61 4.28 -6.55
CA SER A 77 24.05 4.07 -7.93
C SER A 77 23.14 3.18 -8.78
N LEU A 78 22.02 2.70 -8.23
CA LEU A 78 21.05 1.89 -8.97
C LEU A 78 20.33 2.72 -10.04
N SER A 79 19.87 2.07 -11.10
CA SER A 79 19.00 2.72 -12.08
C SER A 79 17.67 3.17 -11.46
N ARG A 80 16.99 4.12 -12.08
CA ARG A 80 15.74 4.68 -11.57
C ARG A 80 14.68 3.64 -11.20
N LEU A 81 14.51 2.60 -12.00
CA LEU A 81 13.54 1.53 -11.70
C LEU A 81 14.04 0.57 -10.61
N GLU A 82 15.32 0.30 -10.53
CA GLU A 82 15.88 -0.49 -9.41
C GLU A 82 15.69 0.23 -8.09
N GLN A 83 15.80 1.56 -8.08
CA GLN A 83 15.49 2.38 -6.91
C GLN A 83 14.01 2.26 -6.47
N VAL A 84 13.08 2.24 -7.45
CA VAL A 84 11.64 1.99 -7.16
C VAL A 84 11.44 0.58 -6.59
N PHE A 85 12.09 -0.45 -7.16
CA PHE A 85 11.98 -1.81 -6.65
C PHE A 85 12.52 -1.95 -5.22
N LEU A 86 13.64 -1.27 -4.94
CA LEU A 86 14.23 -1.23 -3.60
C LEU A 86 13.26 -0.57 -2.59
N ALA A 87 12.62 0.52 -2.96
CA ALA A 87 11.64 1.21 -2.13
C ALA A 87 10.36 0.38 -1.93
N ASP A 88 9.83 -0.26 -2.98
CA ASP A 88 8.67 -1.14 -2.88
C ASP A 88 8.96 -2.37 -2.02
N TYR A 89 10.11 -3.00 -2.17
CA TYR A 89 10.52 -4.16 -1.38
C TYR A 89 10.63 -3.81 0.11
N ASN A 90 11.41 -2.78 0.45
CA ASN A 90 11.65 -2.40 1.84
C ASN A 90 10.40 -1.76 2.50
N GLY A 91 9.71 -0.85 1.81
CA GLY A 91 8.59 -0.13 2.39
C GLY A 91 7.29 -0.95 2.39
N LYS A 92 6.93 -1.47 1.24
CA LYS A 92 5.61 -2.05 1.03
C LYS A 92 5.55 -3.54 1.41
N LEU A 93 6.50 -4.33 0.93
CA LEU A 93 6.45 -5.78 1.14
C LEU A 93 6.83 -6.15 2.57
N LEU A 94 8.02 -5.76 3.03
CA LEU A 94 8.56 -6.17 4.32
C LEU A 94 7.81 -5.59 5.52
N TYR A 95 7.42 -4.32 5.46
CA TYR A 95 6.88 -3.62 6.62
C TYR A 95 5.36 -3.47 6.62
N ASN A 96 4.69 -3.76 5.50
CA ASN A 96 3.25 -3.66 5.39
C ASN A 96 2.59 -5.02 5.08
N PHE A 97 2.74 -5.55 3.89
CA PHE A 97 1.98 -6.74 3.47
C PHE A 97 2.31 -8.00 4.28
N ASN A 98 3.58 -8.35 4.41
CA ASN A 98 3.96 -9.59 5.08
C ASN A 98 3.50 -9.65 6.55
N PRO A 99 3.74 -8.61 7.38
CA PRO A 99 3.28 -8.64 8.76
C PRO A 99 1.76 -8.70 8.90
N ILE A 100 1.02 -7.99 8.04
CA ILE A 100 -0.45 -7.98 8.09
C ILE A 100 -1.00 -9.35 7.71
N ASN A 101 -0.59 -9.90 6.57
CA ASN A 101 -1.07 -11.19 6.08
C ASN A 101 -0.76 -12.32 7.06
N SER A 102 0.45 -12.34 7.63
CA SER A 102 0.86 -13.32 8.63
C SER A 102 0.00 -13.26 9.89
N ARG A 103 -0.29 -12.07 10.40
CA ARG A 103 -1.11 -11.89 11.61
C ARG A 103 -2.56 -12.26 11.38
N ILE A 104 -3.14 -11.87 10.24
CA ILE A 104 -4.51 -12.27 9.88
C ILE A 104 -4.60 -13.80 9.81
N ALA A 105 -3.69 -14.44 9.09
CA ALA A 105 -3.68 -15.89 8.96
C ALA A 105 -3.54 -16.61 10.31
N THR A 106 -2.63 -16.14 11.15
CA THR A 106 -2.44 -16.69 12.50
C THR A 106 -3.72 -16.59 13.33
N ASN A 107 -4.43 -15.46 13.26
CA ASN A 107 -5.67 -15.26 13.98
C ASN A 107 -6.77 -16.26 13.57
N PHE A 108 -6.78 -16.68 12.31
CA PHE A 108 -7.72 -17.68 11.78
C PHE A 108 -7.15 -19.11 11.76
N ASN A 109 -6.01 -19.37 12.39
CA ASN A 109 -5.32 -20.67 12.34
C ASN A 109 -5.04 -21.16 10.91
N ILE A 110 -4.79 -20.24 9.98
CA ILE A 110 -4.48 -20.53 8.58
C ILE A 110 -2.96 -20.48 8.39
N LYS A 111 -2.38 -21.56 7.88
CA LYS A 111 -0.99 -21.56 7.43
C LYS A 111 -0.91 -20.91 6.05
N ILE A 112 -0.18 -19.78 5.93
CA ILE A 112 0.15 -19.18 4.63
C ILE A 112 1.45 -19.79 4.10
N LEU A 113 1.44 -20.05 2.80
CA LEU A 113 2.62 -20.37 2.02
C LEU A 113 2.76 -19.31 0.93
N ALA A 114 3.86 -18.56 0.95
CA ALA A 114 4.21 -17.55 -0.06
C ALA A 114 5.46 -18.01 -0.83
N PRO A 115 5.30 -18.85 -1.89
CA PRO A 115 6.45 -19.47 -2.56
C PRO A 115 7.41 -18.46 -3.17
N LEU A 116 6.91 -17.29 -3.63
CA LEU A 116 7.72 -16.23 -4.21
C LEU A 116 8.56 -15.45 -3.18
N LEU A 117 8.31 -15.66 -1.88
CA LEU A 117 9.08 -15.09 -0.77
C LEU A 117 10.08 -16.07 -0.15
N ASN A 118 10.44 -17.12 -0.87
CA ASN A 118 11.58 -17.96 -0.51
C ASN A 118 12.89 -17.16 -0.73
N ASP A 119 13.84 -17.25 0.21
CA ASP A 119 15.09 -16.47 0.20
C ASP A 119 15.93 -16.65 -1.06
N GLU A 120 15.98 -17.87 -1.59
CA GLU A 120 16.70 -18.17 -2.84
C GLU A 120 16.02 -17.47 -4.01
N LEU A 121 14.70 -17.51 -4.08
CA LEU A 121 13.93 -16.89 -5.16
C LEU A 121 13.94 -15.35 -5.06
N ILE A 122 13.91 -14.79 -3.86
CA ILE A 122 14.12 -13.35 -3.63
C ILE A 122 15.51 -12.96 -4.14
N SER A 123 16.55 -13.67 -3.69
CA SER A 123 17.94 -13.41 -4.12
C SER A 123 18.10 -13.51 -5.63
N TYR A 124 17.50 -14.51 -6.26
CA TYR A 124 17.50 -14.66 -7.71
C TYR A 124 16.78 -13.49 -8.39
N GLY A 125 15.56 -13.17 -7.98
CA GLY A 125 14.75 -12.12 -8.57
C GLY A 125 15.38 -10.73 -8.44
N LEU A 126 16.04 -10.43 -7.31
CA LEU A 126 16.75 -9.17 -7.11
C LEU A 126 17.98 -9.02 -8.00
N LYS A 127 18.66 -10.13 -8.35
CA LYS A 127 19.81 -10.14 -9.26
C LYS A 127 19.44 -10.07 -10.74
N LEU A 128 18.19 -10.35 -11.08
CA LEU A 128 17.75 -10.25 -12.47
C LEU A 128 17.78 -8.79 -12.94
N SER A 129 18.25 -8.59 -14.17
CA SER A 129 18.18 -7.27 -14.81
C SER A 129 16.74 -6.81 -14.98
N ILE A 130 16.52 -5.50 -15.06
CA ILE A 130 15.17 -4.93 -15.30
C ILE A 130 14.57 -5.52 -16.58
N LYS A 131 15.34 -5.58 -17.66
CA LYS A 131 14.91 -6.11 -18.96
C LYS A 131 14.43 -7.57 -18.90
N SER A 132 14.97 -8.35 -17.97
CA SER A 132 14.54 -9.74 -17.77
C SER A 132 13.22 -9.84 -16.99
N LYS A 133 12.78 -8.78 -16.33
CA LYS A 133 11.58 -8.74 -15.50
C LYS A 133 10.44 -7.92 -16.11
N TYR A 134 10.80 -6.87 -16.84
CA TYR A 134 9.87 -5.86 -17.34
C TYR A 134 10.24 -5.42 -18.75
N ASP A 135 9.32 -5.55 -19.69
CA ASP A 135 9.40 -4.98 -21.02
C ASP A 135 8.74 -3.60 -21.02
N LYS A 136 9.58 -2.58 -21.17
CA LYS A 136 9.12 -1.18 -21.21
C LYS A 136 8.30 -0.86 -22.47
N ASN A 137 8.57 -1.53 -23.60
CA ASN A 137 7.91 -1.21 -24.86
C ASN A 137 6.45 -1.68 -24.89
N THR A 138 6.20 -2.85 -24.31
CA THR A 138 4.86 -3.44 -24.20
C THR A 138 4.19 -3.18 -22.85
N ASN A 139 4.91 -2.53 -21.92
CA ASN A 139 4.50 -2.30 -20.52
C ASN A 139 4.08 -3.61 -19.80
N VAL A 140 4.80 -4.70 -20.07
CA VAL A 140 4.53 -6.02 -19.49
C VAL A 140 5.58 -6.37 -18.45
N GLY A 141 5.12 -6.65 -17.23
CA GLY A 141 5.95 -7.13 -16.12
C GLY A 141 5.83 -8.63 -15.88
N LYS A 142 6.53 -9.11 -14.83
CA LYS A 142 6.54 -10.52 -14.40
C LYS A 142 7.00 -11.47 -15.51
N LEU A 143 7.91 -11.05 -16.39
CA LEU A 143 8.34 -11.85 -17.54
C LEU A 143 8.82 -13.27 -17.16
N PRO A 144 9.62 -13.47 -16.08
CA PRO A 144 10.04 -14.81 -15.69
C PRO A 144 8.87 -15.71 -15.26
N LEU A 145 7.89 -15.15 -14.55
CA LEU A 145 6.72 -15.91 -14.09
C LEU A 145 5.81 -16.26 -15.27
N ARG A 146 5.62 -15.33 -16.22
CA ARG A 146 4.88 -15.60 -17.46
C ARG A 146 5.57 -16.68 -18.28
N SER A 147 6.88 -16.58 -18.48
CA SER A 147 7.65 -17.62 -19.18
C SER A 147 7.58 -18.99 -18.52
N LEU A 148 7.51 -19.04 -17.18
CA LEU A 148 7.32 -20.28 -16.43
C LEU A 148 5.96 -20.90 -16.74
N LEU A 149 4.88 -20.12 -16.76
CA LEU A 149 3.55 -20.60 -17.09
C LEU A 149 3.48 -21.13 -18.54
N THR A 150 4.01 -20.38 -19.51
CA THR A 150 4.08 -20.82 -20.91
C THR A 150 4.82 -22.15 -21.08
N ARG A 151 5.98 -22.33 -20.41
CA ARG A 151 6.74 -23.60 -20.48
C ARG A 151 6.01 -24.81 -19.88
N ASN A 152 5.00 -24.57 -19.08
CA ASN A 152 4.17 -25.60 -18.43
C ASN A 152 2.77 -25.68 -19.03
N ASP A 153 2.57 -25.22 -20.25
CA ASP A 153 1.30 -25.23 -20.98
C ASP A 153 0.13 -24.57 -20.20
N ALA A 154 0.46 -23.55 -19.39
CA ALA A 154 -0.47 -22.85 -18.52
C ALA A 154 -0.74 -21.39 -18.94
N ASP A 155 -0.63 -21.09 -20.24
CA ASP A 155 -0.85 -19.73 -20.79
C ASP A 155 -2.25 -19.18 -20.50
N SER A 156 -3.24 -20.03 -20.37
CA SER A 156 -4.62 -19.66 -20.02
C SER A 156 -4.73 -18.99 -18.64
N LEU A 157 -3.74 -19.19 -17.76
CA LEU A 157 -3.66 -18.56 -16.44
C LEU A 157 -2.98 -17.17 -16.49
N ILE A 158 -2.41 -16.79 -17.63
CA ILE A 158 -1.77 -15.49 -17.80
C ILE A 158 -2.86 -14.45 -18.06
N SER A 159 -3.18 -13.64 -17.05
CA SER A 159 -4.06 -12.50 -17.25
C SER A 159 -3.43 -11.48 -18.19
N LYS A 160 -4.21 -11.00 -19.17
CA LYS A 160 -3.82 -9.90 -20.07
C LYS A 160 -3.89 -8.56 -19.36
N GLU A 161 -4.74 -8.43 -18.35
CA GLU A 161 -4.94 -7.21 -17.58
C GLU A 161 -4.38 -7.35 -16.17
N LYS A 162 -3.87 -6.24 -15.63
CA LYS A 162 -3.48 -6.16 -14.22
C LYS A 162 -4.76 -6.12 -13.37
N LEU A 163 -5.10 -7.27 -12.79
CA LEU A 163 -6.16 -7.36 -11.80
C LEU A 163 -5.55 -7.18 -10.41
N GLY A 164 -5.98 -6.15 -9.69
CA GLY A 164 -5.70 -5.98 -8.26
C GLY A 164 -6.83 -6.57 -7.41
N PHE A 165 -6.67 -6.55 -6.09
CA PHE A 165 -7.80 -6.77 -5.18
C PHE A 165 -8.84 -5.69 -5.42
N ASN A 166 -9.91 -6.06 -6.11
CA ASN A 166 -10.94 -5.13 -6.52
C ASN A 166 -12.04 -5.08 -5.45
N VAL A 167 -11.72 -4.50 -4.29
CA VAL A 167 -12.75 -4.20 -3.28
C VAL A 167 -13.60 -3.05 -3.81
N ASN A 168 -14.91 -3.25 -3.87
CA ASN A 168 -15.84 -2.17 -4.18
C ASN A 168 -15.95 -1.23 -2.97
N THR A 169 -14.94 -0.39 -2.80
CA THR A 169 -14.81 0.55 -1.68
C THR A 169 -16.02 1.48 -1.56
N ILE A 170 -16.59 1.91 -2.70
CA ILE A 170 -17.78 2.78 -2.69
C ILE A 170 -18.99 2.03 -2.13
N ASN A 171 -19.17 0.76 -2.53
CA ASN A 171 -20.26 -0.05 -2.00
C ASN A 171 -20.07 -0.32 -0.49
N LEU A 172 -18.86 -0.68 -0.08
CA LEU A 172 -18.53 -0.87 1.33
C LEU A 172 -18.83 0.38 2.16
N TRP A 173 -18.50 1.56 1.64
CA TRP A 173 -18.80 2.83 2.28
C TRP A 173 -20.30 3.05 2.45
N LYS A 174 -21.09 2.85 1.39
CA LYS A 174 -22.53 3.07 1.40
C LYS A 174 -23.32 2.08 2.25
N THR A 175 -22.85 0.84 2.36
CA THR A 175 -23.60 -0.23 3.07
C THR A 175 -23.22 -0.33 4.54
N PHE A 176 -21.99 0.04 4.90
CA PHE A 176 -21.46 -0.18 6.25
C PHE A 176 -20.56 0.97 6.73
N GLY A 177 -19.56 1.34 5.91
CA GLY A 177 -18.44 2.18 6.36
C GLY A 177 -18.86 3.57 6.81
N HIS A 178 -19.83 4.21 6.15
CA HIS A 178 -20.26 5.57 6.46
C HIS A 178 -20.87 5.66 7.86
N GLU A 179 -21.89 4.85 8.14
CA GLU A 179 -22.59 4.86 9.43
C GLU A 179 -21.65 4.44 10.58
N THR A 180 -20.84 3.40 10.36
CA THR A 180 -19.86 2.98 11.36
C THR A 180 -18.84 4.09 11.65
N CYS A 181 -18.33 4.76 10.62
CA CYS A 181 -17.44 5.90 10.83
C CYS A 181 -18.11 7.04 11.59
N LYS A 182 -19.36 7.38 11.30
CA LYS A 182 -20.10 8.42 12.03
C LYS A 182 -20.22 8.05 13.51
N GLU A 183 -20.64 6.84 13.82
CA GLU A 183 -20.78 6.36 15.20
C GLU A 183 -19.46 6.44 15.97
N PHE A 184 -18.36 5.93 15.39
CA PHE A 184 -17.07 5.94 16.05
C PHE A 184 -16.47 7.33 16.20
N PHE A 185 -16.66 8.21 15.22
CA PHE A 185 -16.07 9.54 15.24
C PHE A 185 -16.89 10.58 16.01
N ASP A 186 -18.14 10.33 16.30
CA ASP A 186 -18.96 11.19 17.19
C ASP A 186 -18.31 11.31 18.58
N ASN A 187 -17.70 10.24 19.07
CA ASN A 187 -16.97 10.20 20.35
C ASN A 187 -15.55 9.69 20.22
N SER A 188 -14.82 10.15 19.22
CA SER A 188 -13.49 9.64 18.87
C SER A 188 -12.41 9.88 19.92
N ARG A 189 -11.70 8.83 20.31
CA ARG A 189 -10.55 8.91 21.23
C ARG A 189 -9.30 9.46 20.54
N ILE A 190 -9.03 9.06 19.30
CA ILE A 190 -7.86 9.60 18.56
C ILE A 190 -7.99 11.10 18.30
N VAL A 191 -9.24 11.63 18.19
CA VAL A 191 -9.48 13.06 18.10
C VAL A 191 -9.29 13.74 19.46
N LYS A 192 -9.93 13.23 20.51
CA LYS A 192 -9.82 13.79 21.88
C LYS A 192 -8.37 13.84 22.35
N ASP A 193 -7.61 12.82 22.04
CA ASP A 193 -6.21 12.71 22.45
C ASP A 193 -5.25 13.46 21.52
N GLY A 194 -5.75 14.19 20.49
CA GLY A 194 -4.99 15.08 19.62
C GLY A 194 -4.17 14.40 18.52
N TRP A 195 -4.44 13.12 18.21
CA TRP A 195 -3.78 12.43 17.11
C TRP A 195 -4.31 12.82 15.75
N ILE A 196 -5.64 13.02 15.65
CA ILE A 196 -6.35 13.34 14.42
C ILE A 196 -7.13 14.64 14.61
N ASN A 197 -7.22 15.42 13.57
CA ASN A 197 -7.95 16.68 13.54
C ASN A 197 -9.45 16.42 13.36
N GLY A 198 -10.25 16.72 14.38
CA GLY A 198 -11.70 16.55 14.37
C GLY A 198 -12.42 17.43 13.34
N GLU A 199 -11.90 18.63 13.03
CA GLU A 199 -12.50 19.51 12.03
C GLU A 199 -12.39 18.92 10.62
N TRP A 200 -11.31 18.20 10.31
CA TRP A 200 -11.20 17.48 9.04
C TRP A 200 -12.25 16.36 8.95
N ILE A 201 -12.48 15.60 10.03
CA ILE A 201 -13.53 14.58 10.07
C ILE A 201 -14.88 15.19 9.84
N LYS A 202 -15.26 16.23 10.60
CA LYS A 202 -16.54 16.93 10.48
C LYS A 202 -16.80 17.48 9.09
N LYS A 203 -15.75 18.01 8.44
CA LYS A 203 -15.84 18.57 7.08
C LYS A 203 -16.32 17.56 6.05
N TYR A 204 -15.95 16.28 6.21
CA TYR A 204 -16.15 15.28 5.17
C TYR A 204 -17.11 14.15 5.56
N ILE A 205 -17.32 13.88 6.85
CA ILE A 205 -18.06 12.68 7.31
C ILE A 205 -19.53 12.67 6.84
N ASP A 206 -20.15 13.83 6.73
CA ASP A 206 -21.56 13.94 6.31
C ASP A 206 -21.74 13.86 4.79
N ASN A 207 -20.66 13.70 4.02
CA ASN A 207 -20.73 13.52 2.57
C ASN A 207 -20.80 12.04 2.19
N PRO A 208 -21.98 11.47 1.90
CA PRO A 208 -22.10 10.07 1.52
C PRO A 208 -21.53 9.76 0.12
N SER A 209 -21.23 10.78 -0.65
CA SER A 209 -20.72 10.67 -2.03
C SER A 209 -19.22 10.94 -2.14
N LEU A 210 -18.46 10.60 -1.10
CA LEU A 210 -17.00 10.73 -1.10
C LEU A 210 -16.36 9.88 -2.20
N ASN A 211 -15.30 10.39 -2.79
CA ASN A 211 -14.47 9.60 -3.68
C ASN A 211 -13.65 8.55 -2.91
N VAL A 212 -13.16 7.54 -3.63
CA VAL A 212 -12.42 6.40 -3.05
C VAL A 212 -11.24 6.82 -2.17
N LYS A 213 -10.55 7.93 -2.50
CA LYS A 213 -9.38 8.42 -1.73
C LYS A 213 -9.78 8.82 -0.30
N TYR A 214 -10.85 9.59 -0.17
CA TYR A 214 -11.37 10.00 1.15
C TYR A 214 -11.98 8.83 1.91
N ILE A 215 -12.71 7.95 1.23
CA ILE A 215 -13.25 6.73 1.85
C ILE A 215 -12.12 5.89 2.45
N ASN A 216 -11.04 5.66 1.71
CA ASN A 216 -9.88 4.91 2.22
C ASN A 216 -9.27 5.58 3.46
N LYS A 217 -9.25 6.93 3.53
CA LYS A 217 -8.80 7.64 4.73
C LYS A 217 -9.73 7.38 5.92
N PHE A 218 -11.04 7.49 5.73
CA PHE A 218 -12.00 7.22 6.80
C PHE A 218 -11.91 5.79 7.30
N LEU A 219 -11.84 4.80 6.42
CA LEU A 219 -11.67 3.40 6.81
C LEU A 219 -10.34 3.16 7.53
N GLY A 220 -9.26 3.81 7.11
CA GLY A 220 -7.97 3.78 7.80
C GLY A 220 -8.01 4.43 9.18
N LEU A 221 -8.68 5.57 9.31
CA LEU A 221 -8.88 6.25 10.60
C LEU A 221 -9.79 5.44 11.53
N LEU A 222 -10.83 4.79 11.01
CA LEU A 222 -11.67 3.87 11.77
C LEU A 222 -10.86 2.70 12.32
N ALA A 223 -10.02 2.08 11.50
CA ALA A 223 -9.14 1.01 11.95
C ALA A 223 -8.17 1.50 13.05
N PHE A 224 -7.65 2.72 12.92
CA PHE A 224 -6.81 3.34 13.95
C PHE A 224 -7.59 3.63 15.24
N GLU A 225 -8.80 4.16 15.16
CA GLU A 225 -9.68 4.40 16.33
C GLU A 225 -9.96 3.10 17.08
N ILE A 226 -10.36 2.04 16.36
CA ILE A 226 -10.65 0.72 16.96
C ILE A 226 -9.37 0.16 17.62
N TRP A 227 -8.24 0.18 16.92
CA TRP A 227 -6.97 -0.26 17.48
C TRP A 227 -6.61 0.53 18.74
N TYR A 228 -6.79 1.85 18.71
CA TYR A 228 -6.46 2.73 19.82
C TYR A 228 -7.34 2.43 21.04
N ARG A 229 -8.64 2.21 20.85
CA ARG A 229 -9.57 1.82 21.93
C ARG A 229 -9.26 0.43 22.48
N LEU A 230 -8.90 -0.52 21.64
CA LEU A 230 -8.57 -1.89 22.08
C LEU A 230 -7.27 -1.98 22.86
N PHE A 231 -6.22 -1.33 22.39
CA PHE A 231 -4.86 -1.59 22.88
C PHE A 231 -4.27 -0.46 23.74
N ILE A 232 -4.68 0.77 23.51
CA ILE A 232 -4.12 1.93 24.24
C ILE A 232 -5.03 2.34 25.37
N THR A 233 -6.27 2.73 25.09
CA THR A 233 -7.19 3.18 26.15
C THR A 233 -7.92 2.04 26.84
N LYS A 234 -8.01 0.87 26.21
CA LYS A 234 -8.71 -0.33 26.71
C LYS A 234 -10.19 -0.09 27.00
N GLU A 235 -10.79 0.85 26.29
CA GLU A 235 -12.23 1.18 26.39
C GLU A 235 -13.12 0.25 25.56
N MET A 236 -12.52 -0.59 24.72
CA MET A 236 -13.18 -1.55 23.85
C MET A 236 -12.65 -2.95 24.09
N LYS A 237 -13.49 -3.97 24.00
CA LYS A 237 -13.12 -5.37 24.12
C LYS A 237 -13.11 -6.03 22.74
N SER A 238 -12.24 -7.00 22.53
CA SER A 238 -12.16 -7.75 21.27
C SER A 238 -13.39 -8.60 20.94
N SER A 239 -14.28 -8.81 21.92
CA SER A 239 -15.56 -9.52 21.74
C SER A 239 -16.70 -8.60 21.28
N GLU A 240 -16.52 -7.29 21.27
CA GLU A 240 -17.52 -6.34 20.79
C GLU A 240 -17.64 -6.45 19.26
N LYS A 241 -18.89 -6.41 18.78
CA LYS A 241 -19.18 -6.40 17.33
C LYS A 241 -19.25 -4.95 16.86
N LEU A 242 -18.76 -4.73 15.65
CA LEU A 242 -18.89 -3.48 14.91
C LEU A 242 -20.24 -3.42 14.23
#